data_365d7655d0dbfe6451bc1b9da177707d
#
_entry.id   365d7655d0dbfe6451bc1b9da177707d
#
_cell.length_a   1.000
_cell.length_b   1.000
_cell.length_c   1.000
_cell.angle_alpha   90.00
_cell.angle_beta   90.00
_cell.angle_gamma   90.00
#
_symmetry.space_group_name_H-M   'P 1'
#
loop_
_entity.id
_entity.type
_entity.pdbx_description
1 polymer ?
#
loop_
_entity_poly.entity_id
_entity_poly.type
_entity_poly.pdbx_seq_one_letter_code
_entity_poly.pdbx_strand_id
1 'polypeptide(L)'
;HVTDRRQRQMCIRDSSRAYDITLNGVEIGGGSIRIHRGDIQDQVFKLLKLEADEIESKFGFLMKALSYGAPPHGGIALGFDRIMMFLLNTESIRDVIAFPKTQRASCLMTEAPSNVSEDQLEELQLRIRASAAKQN
;
A
#
# COMPACT_ATOMS: atom_id res chain seq x y z
N HIS A 1 -3.62 -24.19 25.42
CA HIS A 1 -4.15 -23.90 24.09
C HIS A 1 -3.64 -24.94 23.11
N VAL A 2 -4.45 -25.93 22.81
CA VAL A 2 -4.20 -26.87 21.72
C VAL A 2 -4.57 -26.15 20.45
N THR A 3 -3.60 -25.52 19.80
CA THR A 3 -3.78 -25.00 18.43
C THR A 3 -3.87 -26.21 17.52
N ASP A 4 -5.02 -26.38 16.87
CA ASP A 4 -5.32 -27.48 15.97
C ASP A 4 -4.18 -27.65 14.95
N ARG A 5 -3.67 -28.87 14.80
CA ARG A 5 -2.65 -29.23 13.82
C ARG A 5 -3.04 -28.83 12.39
N ARG A 6 -4.34 -28.75 12.10
CA ARG A 6 -4.87 -28.29 10.80
C ARG A 6 -4.63 -26.79 10.58
N GLN A 7 -4.77 -25.94 11.60
CA GLN A 7 -4.44 -24.52 11.50
C GLN A 7 -2.94 -24.29 11.29
N ARG A 8 -2.08 -25.06 11.96
CA ARG A 8 -0.63 -25.00 11.72
C ARG A 8 -0.23 -25.41 10.29
N GLN A 9 -0.87 -26.47 9.75
CA GLN A 9 -0.59 -26.88 8.37
C GLN A 9 -1.12 -25.90 7.33
N MET A 10 -2.26 -25.24 7.60
CA MET A 10 -2.79 -24.18 6.75
C MET A 10 -1.85 -22.97 6.74
N CYS A 11 -1.39 -22.50 7.89
CA CYS A 11 -0.42 -21.40 7.98
C CYS A 11 0.93 -21.70 7.31
N ILE A 12 1.39 -22.96 7.30
CA ILE A 12 2.66 -23.33 6.66
C ILE A 12 2.51 -23.40 5.13
N ARG A 13 1.34 -23.78 4.61
CA ARG A 13 1.10 -23.88 3.17
C ARG A 13 0.76 -22.55 2.52
N ASP A 14 0.17 -21.63 3.28
CA ASP A 14 -0.29 -20.31 2.81
C ASP A 14 0.66 -19.18 3.23
N SER A 15 1.84 -19.51 3.81
CA SER A 15 2.79 -18.48 4.22
C SER A 15 3.39 -17.78 2.99
N SER A 16 3.09 -16.52 2.83
CA SER A 16 3.81 -15.64 1.92
C SER A 16 5.25 -15.44 2.42
N ARG A 17 6.15 -15.05 1.54
CA ARG A 17 7.50 -14.63 1.90
C ARG A 17 7.52 -13.15 2.31
N ALA A 18 6.50 -12.75 3.07
CA ALA A 18 6.39 -11.44 3.67
C ALA A 18 6.83 -11.50 5.13
N TYR A 19 7.28 -10.39 5.64
CA TYR A 19 7.75 -10.24 7.01
C TYR A 19 7.48 -8.84 7.51
N ASP A 20 7.18 -8.73 8.80
CA ASP A 20 6.98 -7.47 9.49
C ASP A 20 7.94 -7.39 10.67
N ILE A 21 8.39 -6.17 10.97
CA ILE A 21 9.18 -5.87 12.15
C ILE A 21 8.29 -5.16 13.15
N THR A 22 8.20 -5.72 14.34
CA THR A 22 7.46 -5.12 15.46
C THR A 22 8.39 -4.73 16.59
N LEU A 23 8.15 -3.58 17.17
CA LEU A 23 8.84 -3.09 18.37
C LEU A 23 7.77 -2.72 19.41
N ASN A 24 7.86 -3.32 20.60
CA ASN A 24 6.90 -3.10 21.70
C ASN A 24 5.42 -3.29 21.27
N GLY A 25 5.16 -4.26 20.38
CA GLY A 25 3.82 -4.56 19.90
C GLY A 25 3.33 -3.65 18.76
N VAL A 26 4.13 -2.69 18.31
CA VAL A 26 3.80 -1.81 17.18
C VAL A 26 4.65 -2.19 15.98
N GLU A 27 4.04 -2.37 14.82
CA GLU A 27 4.72 -2.58 13.55
C GLU A 27 5.49 -1.33 13.15
N ILE A 28 6.80 -1.46 12.97
CA ILE A 28 7.68 -0.36 12.56
C ILE A 28 8.21 -0.51 11.13
N GLY A 29 7.93 -1.61 10.49
CA GLY A 29 8.32 -1.85 9.12
C GLY A 29 7.89 -3.20 8.61
N GLY A 30 7.87 -3.36 7.31
CA GLY A 30 7.52 -4.62 6.67
C GLY A 30 8.13 -4.75 5.29
N GLY A 31 8.15 -5.95 4.78
CA GLY A 31 8.72 -6.24 3.49
C GLY A 31 8.41 -7.63 2.99
N SER A 32 9.02 -7.96 1.86
CA SER A 32 8.87 -9.31 1.31
C SER A 32 10.04 -9.69 0.41
N ILE A 33 10.23 -11.00 0.26
CA ILE A 33 11.00 -11.54 -0.86
C ILE A 33 10.11 -11.47 -2.09
N ARG A 34 10.59 -10.79 -3.13
CA ARG A 34 9.82 -10.49 -4.33
C ARG A 34 9.84 -11.65 -5.32
N ILE A 35 8.85 -11.69 -6.19
CA ILE A 35 8.84 -12.60 -7.33
C ILE A 35 9.81 -12.02 -8.37
N HIS A 36 10.84 -12.79 -8.74
CA HIS A 36 11.83 -12.44 -9.76
C HIS A 36 11.70 -13.26 -11.05
N ARG A 37 10.83 -14.27 -11.04
CA ARG A 37 10.57 -15.16 -12.18
C ARG A 37 9.24 -14.79 -12.83
N GLY A 38 9.24 -14.54 -14.14
CA GLY A 38 8.04 -14.18 -14.90
C GLY A 38 6.98 -15.27 -14.89
N ASP A 39 7.38 -16.55 -14.99
CA ASP A 39 6.46 -17.69 -14.96
C ASP A 39 5.69 -17.81 -13.63
N ILE A 40 6.34 -17.49 -12.52
CA ILE A 40 5.67 -17.43 -11.19
C ILE A 40 4.72 -16.24 -11.12
N GLN A 41 5.14 -15.09 -11.67
CA GLN A 41 4.28 -13.89 -11.69
C GLN A 41 3.01 -14.12 -12.51
N ASP A 42 3.12 -14.81 -13.65
CA ASP A 42 1.96 -15.19 -14.48
C ASP A 42 0.99 -16.11 -13.73
N GLN A 43 1.51 -17.05 -12.95
CA GLN A 43 0.65 -17.92 -12.13
C GLN A 43 -0.12 -17.13 -11.08
N VAL A 44 0.52 -16.14 -10.44
CA VAL A 44 -0.13 -15.26 -9.47
C VAL A 44 -1.24 -14.44 -10.12
N PHE A 45 -1.00 -13.87 -11.31
CA PHE A 45 -2.04 -13.13 -12.05
C PHE A 45 -3.25 -14.00 -12.39
N LYS A 46 -3.02 -15.25 -12.81
CA LYS A 46 -4.09 -16.22 -13.07
C LYS A 46 -4.89 -16.54 -11.80
N LEU A 47 -4.21 -16.70 -10.65
CA LEU A 47 -4.89 -16.91 -9.36
C LEU A 47 -5.73 -15.71 -8.94
N LEU A 48 -5.27 -14.51 -9.24
CA LEU A 48 -5.99 -13.26 -9.00
C LEU A 48 -7.10 -13.00 -10.04
N LYS A 49 -7.24 -13.86 -11.05
CA LYS A 49 -8.23 -13.77 -12.13
C LYS A 49 -8.14 -12.44 -12.90
N LEU A 50 -6.92 -11.95 -13.12
CA LEU A 50 -6.67 -10.77 -13.94
C LEU A 50 -6.71 -11.16 -15.42
N GLU A 51 -7.41 -10.36 -16.22
CA GLU A 51 -7.49 -10.54 -17.67
C GLU A 51 -6.20 -10.02 -18.36
N ALA A 52 -5.91 -10.54 -19.56
CA ALA A 52 -4.66 -10.23 -20.26
C ALA A 52 -4.50 -8.73 -20.54
N ASP A 53 -5.55 -8.04 -20.94
CA ASP A 53 -5.54 -6.59 -21.21
C ASP A 53 -5.27 -5.78 -19.94
N GLU A 54 -5.79 -6.24 -18.80
CA GLU A 54 -5.57 -5.62 -17.51
C GLU A 54 -4.14 -5.83 -17.04
N ILE A 55 -3.57 -7.03 -17.23
CA ILE A 55 -2.17 -7.33 -16.93
C ILE A 55 -1.25 -6.45 -17.78
N GLU A 56 -1.49 -6.37 -19.09
CA GLU A 56 -0.67 -5.54 -19.98
C GLU A 56 -0.74 -4.07 -19.59
N SER A 57 -1.93 -3.54 -19.35
CA SER A 57 -2.13 -2.13 -18.97
C SER A 57 -1.48 -1.75 -17.64
N LYS A 58 -1.60 -2.61 -16.60
CA LYS A 58 -1.14 -2.29 -15.24
C LYS A 58 0.27 -2.78 -14.94
N PHE A 59 0.66 -3.92 -15.51
CA PHE A 59 1.87 -4.65 -15.16
C PHE A 59 2.76 -4.99 -16.35
N GLY A 60 2.42 -4.59 -17.58
CA GLY A 60 3.19 -4.88 -18.78
C GLY A 60 4.66 -4.47 -18.65
N PHE A 61 4.94 -3.29 -18.06
CA PHE A 61 6.30 -2.83 -17.79
C PHE A 61 7.05 -3.77 -16.84
N LEU A 62 6.39 -4.32 -15.81
CA LEU A 62 6.97 -5.27 -14.86
C LEU A 62 7.30 -6.60 -15.55
N MET A 63 6.36 -7.13 -16.32
CA MET A 63 6.56 -8.40 -17.06
C MET A 63 7.70 -8.26 -18.07
N LYS A 64 7.76 -7.13 -18.77
CA LYS A 64 8.87 -6.80 -19.66
C LYS A 64 10.20 -6.72 -18.92
N ALA A 65 10.25 -6.07 -17.75
CA ALA A 65 11.45 -5.99 -16.93
C ALA A 65 11.91 -7.40 -16.47
N LEU A 66 10.98 -8.24 -16.00
CA LEU A 66 11.29 -9.61 -15.59
C LEU A 66 11.81 -10.48 -16.75
N SER A 67 11.40 -10.20 -18.00
CA SER A 67 11.87 -10.94 -19.18
C SER A 67 13.35 -10.73 -19.47
N TYR A 68 13.95 -9.64 -19.02
CA TYR A 68 15.40 -9.41 -19.13
C TYR A 68 16.23 -10.16 -18.07
N GLY A 69 15.58 -10.82 -17.13
CA GLY A 69 16.20 -11.55 -16.04
C GLY A 69 16.43 -10.68 -14.81
N ALA A 70 15.63 -10.90 -13.78
CA ALA A 70 15.81 -10.26 -12.49
C ALA A 70 16.50 -11.23 -11.51
N PRO A 71 17.48 -10.78 -10.69
CA PRO A 71 18.04 -11.60 -9.64
C PRO A 71 17.02 -11.83 -8.51
N PRO A 72 17.19 -12.89 -7.70
CA PRO A 72 16.46 -12.96 -6.44
C PRO A 72 16.65 -11.69 -5.63
N HIS A 73 15.55 -11.08 -5.22
CA HIS A 73 15.58 -9.81 -4.50
C HIS A 73 14.44 -9.72 -3.49
N GLY A 74 14.57 -8.81 -2.58
CA GLY A 74 13.58 -8.48 -1.59
C GLY A 74 13.80 -7.06 -1.10
N GLY A 75 13.00 -6.62 -0.17
CA GLY A 75 13.15 -5.30 0.41
C GLY A 75 12.36 -5.16 1.68
N ILE A 76 12.70 -4.13 2.43
CA ILE A 76 11.99 -3.74 3.64
C ILE A 76 11.72 -2.24 3.60
N ALA A 77 10.52 -1.84 3.99
CA ALA A 77 10.17 -0.46 4.22
C ALA A 77 10.04 -0.22 5.73
N LEU A 78 10.71 0.79 6.22
CA LEU A 78 10.65 1.18 7.62
C LEU A 78 9.78 2.44 7.76
N GLY A 79 8.88 2.40 8.73
CA GLY A 79 8.04 3.55 9.08
C GLY A 79 8.82 4.58 9.87
N PHE A 80 9.42 5.56 9.19
CA PHE A 80 10.28 6.57 9.81
C PHE A 80 9.61 7.27 10.99
N ASP A 81 8.38 7.73 10.80
CA ASP A 81 7.64 8.42 11.86
C ASP A 81 7.39 7.52 13.08
N ARG A 82 7.13 6.23 12.87
CA ARG A 82 6.98 5.28 13.98
C ARG A 82 8.29 5.06 14.73
N ILE A 83 9.41 4.99 14.01
CA ILE A 83 10.73 4.90 14.64
C ILE A 83 11.01 6.15 15.47
N MET A 84 10.72 7.34 14.92
CA MET A 84 10.89 8.60 15.63
C MET A 84 10.02 8.69 16.89
N MET A 85 8.79 8.18 16.82
CA MET A 85 7.90 8.09 17.98
C MET A 85 8.55 7.29 19.13
N PHE A 86 9.18 6.15 18.83
CA PHE A 86 9.89 5.35 19.84
C PHE A 86 11.15 6.03 20.36
N LEU A 87 11.95 6.64 19.48
CA LEU A 87 13.16 7.35 19.88
C LEU A 87 12.87 8.54 20.80
N LEU A 88 11.77 9.22 20.57
CA LEU A 88 11.34 10.37 21.37
C LEU A 88 10.44 9.97 22.56
N ASN A 89 10.17 8.68 22.71
CA ASN A 89 9.33 8.14 23.79
C ASN A 89 7.95 8.82 23.85
N THR A 90 7.33 9.04 22.68
CA THR A 90 5.97 9.59 22.55
C THR A 90 4.97 8.46 22.26
N GLU A 91 3.71 8.63 22.67
CA GLU A 91 2.65 7.64 22.46
C GLU A 91 1.90 7.84 21.15
N SER A 92 2.04 9.01 20.52
CA SER A 92 1.30 9.38 19.33
C SER A 92 2.24 9.74 18.18
N ILE A 93 2.02 9.11 17.02
CA ILE A 93 2.72 9.44 15.77
C ILE A 93 2.50 10.90 15.34
N ARG A 94 1.41 11.53 15.80
CA ARG A 94 1.11 12.94 15.51
C ARG A 94 2.08 13.90 16.14
N ASP A 95 2.76 13.48 17.22
CA ASP A 95 3.71 14.31 17.95
C ASP A 95 5.06 14.42 17.21
N VAL A 96 5.30 13.51 16.26
CA VAL A 96 6.53 13.47 15.46
C VAL A 96 6.34 13.92 14.01
N ILE A 97 5.09 14.18 13.59
CA ILE A 97 4.76 14.67 12.25
C ILE A 97 4.57 16.20 12.33
N ALA A 98 5.31 16.95 11.51
CA ALA A 98 5.29 18.41 11.54
C ALA A 98 3.89 19.00 11.28
N PHE A 99 3.09 18.39 10.39
CA PHE A 99 1.77 18.87 10.02
C PHE A 99 0.78 17.68 9.96
N PRO A 100 0.37 17.14 11.13
CA PRO A 100 -0.54 16.00 11.16
C PRO A 100 -1.92 16.39 10.64
N LYS A 101 -2.50 15.56 9.78
CA LYS A 101 -3.87 15.75 9.31
C LYS A 101 -4.88 15.47 10.41
N THR A 102 -6.03 16.14 10.35
CA THR A 102 -7.17 15.84 11.22
C THR A 102 -7.78 14.48 10.90
N GLN A 103 -8.70 14.00 11.75
CA GLN A 103 -9.47 12.77 11.48
C GLN A 103 -10.27 12.82 10.17
N ARG A 104 -10.62 14.01 9.70
CA ARG A 104 -11.30 14.26 8.42
C ARG A 104 -10.33 14.42 7.25
N ALA A 105 -9.07 14.04 7.43
CA ALA A 105 -8.00 14.19 6.46
C ALA A 105 -7.70 15.63 6.02
N SER A 106 -8.13 16.64 6.82
CA SER A 106 -7.82 18.04 6.55
C SER A 106 -6.46 18.42 7.11
N CYS A 107 -5.71 19.21 6.36
CA CYS A 107 -4.46 19.82 6.80
C CYS A 107 -4.74 21.22 7.35
N LEU A 108 -4.46 21.44 8.63
CA LEU A 108 -4.70 22.74 9.27
C LEU A 108 -3.75 23.83 8.79
N MET A 109 -2.59 23.46 8.24
CA MET A 109 -1.61 24.40 7.74
C MET A 109 -1.93 24.89 6.32
N THR A 110 -2.32 23.98 5.43
CA THR A 110 -2.56 24.28 4.02
C THR A 110 -4.04 24.44 3.70
N GLU A 111 -4.93 24.25 4.70
CA GLU A 111 -6.38 24.24 4.54
C GLU A 111 -6.89 23.21 3.50
N ALA A 112 -6.04 22.23 3.15
CA ALA A 112 -6.43 21.16 2.24
C ALA A 112 -7.43 20.18 2.93
N PRO A 113 -8.39 19.61 2.17
CA PRO A 113 -8.62 19.80 0.73
C PRO A 113 -9.23 21.17 0.42
N SER A 114 -8.78 21.78 -0.66
CA SER A 114 -9.30 23.06 -1.18
C SER A 114 -10.07 22.84 -2.49
N ASN A 115 -10.77 23.88 -2.93
CA ASN A 115 -11.45 23.85 -4.21
C ASN A 115 -10.44 23.79 -5.36
N VAL A 116 -10.79 23.04 -6.42
CA VAL A 116 -10.02 22.98 -7.65
C VAL A 116 -10.54 24.06 -8.59
N SER A 117 -9.65 24.76 -9.31
CA SER A 117 -10.06 25.78 -10.28
C SER A 117 -10.66 25.15 -11.54
N GLU A 118 -11.53 25.88 -12.22
CA GLU A 118 -12.13 25.43 -13.48
C GLU A 118 -11.06 25.15 -14.55
N ASP A 119 -9.99 25.96 -14.63
CA ASP A 119 -8.89 25.78 -15.55
C ASP A 119 -8.20 24.43 -15.37
N GLN A 120 -7.98 24.02 -14.12
CA GLN A 120 -7.41 22.69 -13.81
C GLN A 120 -8.34 21.54 -14.18
N LEU A 121 -9.64 21.73 -14.04
CA LEU A 121 -10.62 20.74 -14.45
C LEU A 121 -10.66 20.62 -15.98
N GLU A 122 -10.62 21.74 -16.70
CA GLU A 122 -10.57 21.75 -18.18
C GLU A 122 -9.31 21.10 -18.72
N GLU A 123 -8.14 21.39 -18.15
CA GLU A 123 -6.85 20.77 -18.53
C GLU A 123 -6.91 19.24 -18.41
N LEU A 124 -7.55 18.72 -17.37
CA LEU A 124 -7.72 17.29 -17.12
C LEU A 124 -8.94 16.68 -17.81
N GLN A 125 -9.73 17.48 -18.55
CA GLN A 125 -11.01 17.08 -19.17
C GLN A 125 -11.99 16.48 -18.16
N LEU A 126 -11.98 17.01 -16.92
CA LEU A 126 -12.87 16.59 -15.85
C LEU A 126 -14.04 17.56 -15.69
N ARG A 127 -15.15 17.05 -15.19
CA ARG A 127 -16.30 17.86 -14.79
C ARG A 127 -16.80 17.42 -13.42
N ILE A 128 -17.05 18.38 -12.54
CA ILE A 128 -17.74 18.11 -11.28
C ILE A 128 -19.19 17.80 -11.57
N ARG A 129 -19.65 16.60 -11.20
CA ARG A 129 -21.06 16.25 -11.28
C ARG A 129 -21.82 17.03 -10.21
N ALA A 130 -22.76 17.85 -10.60
CA ALA A 130 -23.66 18.51 -9.66
C ALA A 130 -24.31 17.44 -8.76
N SER A 131 -24.10 17.53 -7.45
CA SER A 131 -24.82 16.69 -6.48
C SER A 131 -26.30 17.00 -6.65
N ALA A 132 -27.12 15.99 -6.88
CA ALA A 132 -28.56 16.15 -6.80
C ALA A 132 -28.86 16.71 -5.41
N ALA A 133 -29.37 17.94 -5.35
CA ALA A 133 -29.77 18.55 -4.10
C ALA A 133 -30.73 17.59 -3.41
N LYS A 134 -30.39 17.15 -2.20
CA LYS A 134 -31.34 16.42 -1.36
C LYS A 134 -32.52 17.39 -1.16
N GLN A 135 -33.61 17.14 -1.86
CA GLN A 135 -34.90 17.76 -1.53
C GLN A 135 -35.29 17.21 -0.15
N ASN A 136 -35.19 18.06 0.85
CA ASN A 136 -35.83 17.86 2.15
C ASN A 136 -37.31 18.22 2.00
#